data_ccfc96405d1ed1a620b4e5bdecf50ec3
#
_entry.id   ccfc96405d1ed1a620b4e5bdecf50ec3
#
_cell.length_a   1.000
_cell.length_b   1.000
_cell.length_c   1.000
_cell.angle_alpha   90.00
_cell.angle_beta   90.00
_cell.angle_gamma   90.00
#
_symmetry.space_group_name_H-M   'P 1'
#
loop_
_entity.id
_entity.type
_entity.pdbx_description
1 polymer ?
#
loop_
_entity_poly.entity_id
_entity_poly.type
_entity_poly.pdbx_seq_one_letter_code
_entity_poly.pdbx_strand_id
1 'polypeptide(L)'
;MHSFPLFPRSDWMLHNMKSYERWTVRRPLVALMLVWLTTPAAVAEITIEGRALLFYTDDVGIFSATRRLTRDEDPTQPAIDTRLTDKGSDVVFEPDAILRTSFDNRMGTTSLSVRGQGFIYADNPRFNHGTLNVQALQAFSAETRLRFRYYYAPNLFLGENEDRRPGEEGLVDESVTSHIWSARLEQRLTSNLEVRLLTRYGIRSYNDAFAQRDTNFWTIGPHLEWSLSERVKLGFSYHYERGLAEGRSQPQLRDDVSYVNHYFSADLDFEVMRGLLLSGAVHYERNNWTSGIVGDERNGAHEDIIQGEILLIRQFTDSLRGFVGFQRSNRKQSFELESVQNTNVGIGVAAVF
;
A
#
# COMPACT_ATOMS: atom_id res chain seq x y z
N MET A 1 0.81 77.86 8.96
CA MET A 1 -0.55 77.70 9.52
C MET A 1 -1.35 76.83 8.57
N HIS A 2 -1.52 75.57 8.91
CA HIS A 2 -2.69 74.75 8.63
C HIS A 2 -2.45 73.35 9.21
N SER A 3 -3.32 73.01 10.10
CA SER A 3 -3.34 71.86 10.99
C SER A 3 -3.64 70.57 10.25
N PHE A 4 -2.94 69.48 10.68
CA PHE A 4 -3.28 68.10 10.36
C PHE A 4 -4.46 67.63 11.23
N PRO A 5 -5.37 66.78 10.69
CA PRO A 5 -6.25 65.98 11.51
C PRO A 5 -5.71 64.56 11.67
N LEU A 6 -5.90 64.08 12.90
CA LEU A 6 -5.55 62.79 13.48
C LEU A 6 -6.27 61.60 12.77
N PHE A 7 -5.54 60.48 12.76
CA PHE A 7 -5.99 59.17 12.30
C PHE A 7 -7.21 58.62 13.03
N PRO A 8 -8.14 57.94 12.34
CA PRO A 8 -9.01 56.99 13.00
C PRO A 8 -8.35 55.63 13.05
N ARG A 9 -8.42 54.99 14.22
CA ARG A 9 -8.05 53.60 14.50
C ARG A 9 -8.85 52.67 13.55
N SER A 10 -8.11 51.85 12.82
CA SER A 10 -8.68 50.78 11.99
C SER A 10 -8.85 49.51 12.83
N ASP A 11 -10.09 49.14 13.09
CA ASP A 11 -10.54 47.80 13.45
C ASP A 11 -10.46 46.87 12.25
N TRP A 12 -9.27 46.42 11.87
CA TRP A 12 -9.03 45.51 10.75
C TRP A 12 -8.26 44.25 11.12
N MET A 13 -8.25 43.83 12.39
CA MET A 13 -7.52 42.62 12.81
C MET A 13 -8.36 41.52 13.46
N LEU A 14 -9.63 41.41 13.18
CA LEU A 14 -10.47 40.35 13.75
C LEU A 14 -11.47 39.71 12.77
N HIS A 15 -11.12 39.59 11.49
CA HIS A 15 -12.04 38.89 10.58
C HIS A 15 -11.31 38.10 9.47
N ASN A 16 -10.47 37.13 9.83
CA ASN A 16 -10.09 36.03 8.92
C ASN A 16 -9.46 34.83 9.66
N MET A 17 -9.99 34.47 10.81
CA MET A 17 -9.88 33.07 11.24
C MET A 17 -11.04 32.31 10.61
N LYS A 18 -10.95 32.00 9.32
CA LYS A 18 -11.73 30.92 8.71
C LYS A 18 -11.26 29.62 9.35
N SER A 19 -12.10 29.12 10.24
CA SER A 19 -12.08 27.75 10.72
C SER A 19 -11.81 26.81 9.55
N TYR A 20 -10.69 26.12 9.57
CA TYR A 20 -10.49 24.88 8.81
C TYR A 20 -11.54 23.90 9.33
N GLU A 21 -12.67 23.84 8.65
CA GLU A 21 -13.60 22.72 8.81
C GLU A 21 -12.82 21.48 8.41
N ARG A 22 -12.42 20.70 9.41
CA ARG A 22 -12.05 19.30 9.21
C ARG A 22 -13.16 18.66 8.44
N TRP A 23 -12.88 18.26 7.22
CA TRP A 23 -13.78 17.47 6.39
C TRP A 23 -14.04 16.17 7.14
N THR A 24 -15.06 16.19 7.98
CA THR A 24 -15.67 14.95 8.47
C THR A 24 -16.24 14.27 7.24
N VAL A 25 -15.61 13.20 6.81
CA VAL A 25 -16.12 12.26 5.80
C VAL A 25 -17.46 11.75 6.32
N ARG A 26 -18.54 12.47 6.00
CA ARG A 26 -19.90 12.11 6.38
C ARG A 26 -20.34 10.92 5.53
N ARG A 27 -20.36 9.77 6.13
CA ARG A 27 -21.26 8.60 6.01
C ARG A 27 -22.15 8.42 4.74
N PRO A 28 -21.69 8.39 3.50
CA PRO A 28 -22.52 7.81 2.45
C PRO A 28 -22.18 6.36 2.11
N LEU A 29 -20.99 5.83 2.48
CA LEU A 29 -20.56 4.47 2.12
C LEU A 29 -21.21 3.35 2.94
N VAL A 30 -21.61 3.61 4.18
CA VAL A 30 -22.28 2.61 5.02
C VAL A 30 -23.71 2.36 4.54
N ALA A 31 -24.38 3.34 3.95
CA ALA A 31 -25.74 3.18 3.44
C ALA A 31 -25.80 2.32 2.17
N LEU A 32 -24.77 2.32 1.33
CA LEU A 32 -24.73 1.49 0.11
C LEU A 32 -24.54 0.00 0.43
N MET A 33 -23.84 -0.36 1.52
CA MET A 33 -23.70 -1.75 1.97
C MET A 33 -24.98 -2.32 2.59
N LEU A 34 -25.81 -1.51 3.22
CA LEU A 34 -27.03 -1.96 3.90
C LEU A 34 -28.20 -2.29 2.96
N VAL A 35 -28.26 -1.74 1.76
CA VAL A 35 -29.32 -2.04 0.77
C VAL A 35 -29.20 -3.45 0.17
N TRP A 36 -28.04 -4.09 0.27
CA TRP A 36 -27.76 -5.42 -0.28
C TRP A 36 -28.13 -6.57 0.66
N LEU A 37 -28.44 -6.30 1.95
CA LEU A 37 -28.67 -7.30 2.98
C LEU A 37 -30.13 -7.78 3.10
N THR A 38 -31.05 -7.35 2.25
CA THR A 38 -32.49 -7.66 2.37
C THR A 38 -33.00 -8.81 1.48
N THR A 39 -32.10 -9.66 0.94
CA THR A 39 -32.52 -10.92 0.29
C THR A 39 -32.47 -12.08 1.30
N PRO A 40 -33.41 -13.05 1.25
CA PRO A 40 -33.36 -14.22 2.13
C PRO A 40 -32.04 -14.94 1.93
N ALA A 41 -31.25 -15.02 2.98
CA ALA A 41 -29.94 -15.61 2.97
C ALA A 41 -30.05 -17.11 2.65
N ALA A 42 -29.56 -17.53 1.48
CA ALA A 42 -28.97 -18.85 1.39
C ALA A 42 -27.89 -18.95 2.48
N VAL A 43 -27.76 -20.10 3.13
CA VAL A 43 -26.80 -20.33 4.21
C VAL A 43 -25.43 -19.87 3.72
N ALA A 44 -24.95 -18.75 4.27
CA ALA A 44 -23.65 -18.20 3.90
C ALA A 44 -22.57 -19.13 4.47
N GLU A 45 -21.75 -19.71 3.62
CA GLU A 45 -20.58 -20.47 4.04
C GLU A 45 -19.53 -19.50 4.60
N ILE A 46 -19.08 -19.76 5.82
CA ILE A 46 -18.02 -18.97 6.46
C ILE A 46 -16.74 -19.79 6.45
N THR A 47 -15.68 -19.22 5.91
CA THR A 47 -14.34 -19.82 5.88
C THR A 47 -13.37 -18.92 6.63
N ILE A 48 -12.54 -19.53 7.48
CA ILE A 48 -11.46 -18.85 8.21
C ILE A 48 -10.13 -19.38 7.67
N GLU A 49 -9.25 -18.50 7.25
CA GLU A 49 -7.87 -18.84 6.89
C GLU A 49 -6.93 -18.13 7.86
N GLY A 50 -6.02 -18.88 8.47
CA GLY A 50 -4.92 -18.36 9.30
C GLY A 50 -3.59 -18.58 8.59
N ARG A 51 -2.71 -17.56 8.63
CA ARG A 51 -1.33 -17.66 8.14
C ARG A 51 -0.37 -17.19 9.22
N ALA A 52 0.79 -17.80 9.28
CA ALA A 52 1.90 -17.39 10.15
C ALA A 52 3.18 -17.46 9.32
N LEU A 53 3.83 -16.32 9.13
CA LEU A 53 5.08 -16.18 8.40
C LEU A 53 6.15 -15.68 9.35
N LEU A 54 7.38 -16.14 9.17
CA LEU A 54 8.57 -15.69 9.88
C LEU A 54 9.59 -15.28 8.84
N PHE A 55 10.07 -14.05 8.90
CA PHE A 55 11.08 -13.51 8.01
C PHE A 55 12.35 -13.17 8.79
N TYR A 56 13.50 -13.47 8.21
CA TYR A 56 14.73 -12.78 8.50
C TYR A 56 14.93 -11.69 7.46
N THR A 57 15.25 -10.47 7.90
CA THR A 57 15.63 -9.34 7.04
C THR A 57 17.04 -8.88 7.41
N ASP A 58 17.85 -8.51 6.42
CA ASP A 58 19.18 -7.92 6.64
C ASP A 58 19.14 -6.42 6.91
N ASP A 59 17.97 -5.76 6.62
CA ASP A 59 17.72 -4.34 6.90
C ASP A 59 16.26 -4.11 7.26
N VAL A 60 16.00 -3.85 8.55
CA VAL A 60 14.66 -3.63 9.09
C VAL A 60 14.04 -2.33 8.55
N GLY A 61 14.84 -1.32 8.27
CA GLY A 61 14.39 -0.04 7.75
C GLY A 61 13.78 -0.15 6.34
N ILE A 62 14.22 -1.14 5.55
CA ILE A 62 13.74 -1.36 4.18
C ILE A 62 12.74 -2.51 4.08
N PHE A 63 12.66 -3.38 5.09
CA PHE A 63 11.79 -4.54 5.05
C PHE A 63 10.36 -4.21 4.64
N SER A 64 9.74 -3.21 5.24
CA SER A 64 8.38 -2.82 4.89
C SER A 64 8.28 -2.27 3.46
N ALA A 65 9.30 -1.54 2.98
CA ALA A 65 9.35 -1.02 1.61
C ALA A 65 9.45 -2.15 0.57
N THR A 66 10.22 -3.21 0.84
CA THR A 66 10.33 -4.36 -0.05
C THR A 66 9.13 -5.29 0.09
N ARG A 67 8.64 -5.50 1.31
CA ARG A 67 7.49 -6.37 1.57
C ARG A 67 6.22 -5.92 0.87
N ARG A 68 5.99 -4.60 0.73
CA ARG A 68 4.85 -4.02 0.02
C ARG A 68 4.80 -4.38 -1.48
N LEU A 69 5.95 -4.64 -2.11
CA LEU A 69 6.02 -4.98 -3.53
C LEU A 69 5.75 -6.46 -3.81
N THR A 70 5.54 -7.27 -2.79
CA THR A 70 5.19 -8.67 -3.02
C THR A 70 3.78 -8.82 -3.58
N ARG A 71 3.53 -9.92 -4.23
CA ARG A 71 2.29 -10.23 -4.94
C ARG A 71 1.02 -10.08 -4.10
N ASP A 72 1.10 -10.40 -2.80
CA ASP A 72 -0.04 -10.41 -1.89
C ASP A 72 -0.26 -9.07 -1.14
N GLU A 73 0.66 -8.10 -1.33
CA GLU A 73 0.65 -6.85 -0.59
C GLU A 73 0.20 -5.67 -1.46
N ASP A 74 0.17 -4.48 -0.88
CA ASP A 74 -0.23 -3.27 -1.59
C ASP A 74 1.00 -2.41 -1.93
N PRO A 75 1.39 -2.28 -3.22
CA PRO A 75 2.55 -1.49 -3.61
C PRO A 75 2.40 0.01 -3.36
N THR A 76 1.21 0.49 -2.98
CA THR A 76 0.98 1.92 -2.69
C THR A 76 1.38 2.34 -1.28
N GLN A 77 1.89 1.44 -0.46
CA GLN A 77 2.47 1.80 0.84
C GLN A 77 3.67 2.73 0.63
N PRO A 78 3.85 3.78 1.47
CA PRO A 78 5.01 4.65 1.37
C PRO A 78 6.29 3.87 1.69
N ALA A 79 7.37 4.23 1.03
CA ALA A 79 8.69 3.70 1.34
C ALA A 79 9.28 4.43 2.56
N ILE A 80 10.01 3.70 3.40
CA ILE A 80 10.78 4.27 4.52
C ILE A 80 11.96 5.07 3.95
N ASP A 81 12.29 6.19 4.56
CA ASP A 81 13.53 6.92 4.25
C ASP A 81 14.72 6.19 4.88
N THR A 82 15.50 5.52 4.05
CA THR A 82 16.60 4.64 4.46
C THR A 82 17.82 5.37 5.00
N ARG A 83 17.97 6.66 4.72
CA ARG A 83 19.15 7.44 5.16
C ARG A 83 19.28 7.54 6.68
N LEU A 84 18.16 7.46 7.38
CA LEU A 84 18.09 7.66 8.82
C LEU A 84 17.74 6.40 9.61
N THR A 85 17.50 5.29 8.95
CA THR A 85 16.95 4.06 9.55
C THR A 85 17.82 2.82 9.40
N ASP A 86 19.14 2.96 9.25
CA ASP A 86 20.03 1.80 9.32
C ASP A 86 19.94 1.17 10.73
N LYS A 87 19.07 0.17 10.86
CA LYS A 87 18.77 -0.52 12.12
C LYS A 87 19.32 -1.95 12.14
N GLY A 88 19.97 -2.37 11.06
CA GLY A 88 20.52 -3.72 10.94
C GLY A 88 19.45 -4.79 10.70
N SER A 89 19.86 -6.04 10.94
CA SER A 89 19.00 -7.21 10.72
C SER A 89 17.98 -7.41 11.83
N ASP A 90 16.85 -8.07 11.49
CA ASP A 90 15.81 -8.44 12.45
C ASP A 90 15.10 -9.73 12.02
N VAL A 91 14.33 -10.29 12.94
CA VAL A 91 13.36 -11.35 12.68
C VAL A 91 11.96 -10.78 12.82
N VAL A 92 11.15 -10.90 11.76
CA VAL A 92 9.80 -10.36 11.70
C VAL A 92 8.79 -11.49 11.68
N PHE A 93 7.91 -11.55 12.68
CA PHE A 93 6.75 -12.44 12.71
C PHE A 93 5.54 -11.73 12.11
N GLU A 94 4.92 -12.37 11.11
CA GLU A 94 3.75 -11.85 10.37
C GLU A 94 2.55 -12.80 10.56
N PRO A 95 1.74 -12.62 11.62
CA PRO A 95 0.44 -13.27 11.75
C PRO A 95 -0.59 -12.64 10.83
N ASP A 96 -1.45 -13.45 10.21
CA ASP A 96 -2.47 -13.02 9.27
C ASP A 96 -3.72 -13.90 9.42
N ALA A 97 -4.88 -13.30 9.47
CA ALA A 97 -6.17 -13.99 9.54
C ALA A 97 -7.15 -13.38 8.53
N ILE A 98 -7.84 -14.27 7.80
CA ILE A 98 -8.83 -13.90 6.79
C ILE A 98 -10.16 -14.59 7.13
N LEU A 99 -11.21 -13.79 7.30
CA LEU A 99 -12.58 -14.26 7.37
C LEU A 99 -13.26 -14.03 6.03
N ARG A 100 -13.89 -15.07 5.46
CA ARG A 100 -14.62 -14.97 4.18
C ARG A 100 -16.02 -15.52 4.34
N THR A 101 -16.95 -14.92 3.59
CA THR A 101 -18.30 -15.45 3.40
C THR A 101 -18.74 -15.21 1.97
N SER A 102 -19.56 -16.11 1.44
CA SER A 102 -20.11 -16.00 0.08
C SER A 102 -21.58 -16.33 0.07
N PHE A 103 -22.34 -15.64 -0.78
CA PHE A 103 -23.76 -15.87 -0.98
C PHE A 103 -24.18 -15.51 -2.40
N ASP A 104 -25.19 -16.22 -2.91
CA ASP A 104 -25.75 -15.94 -4.22
C ASP A 104 -26.81 -14.85 -4.13
N ASN A 105 -26.89 -14.03 -5.17
CA ASN A 105 -27.87 -12.97 -5.34
C ASN A 105 -28.33 -12.89 -6.80
N ARG A 106 -29.25 -11.97 -7.11
CA ARG A 106 -29.81 -11.82 -8.48
C ARG A 106 -28.79 -11.44 -9.56
N MET A 107 -27.62 -10.94 -9.16
CA MET A 107 -26.55 -10.54 -10.10
C MET A 107 -25.41 -11.56 -10.17
N GLY A 108 -25.53 -12.69 -9.49
CA GLY A 108 -24.52 -13.74 -9.39
C GLY A 108 -24.09 -13.99 -7.95
N THR A 109 -22.81 -14.21 -7.71
CA THR A 109 -22.27 -14.54 -6.38
C THR A 109 -21.51 -13.36 -5.81
N THR A 110 -21.85 -12.96 -4.58
CA THR A 110 -21.08 -11.96 -3.78
C THR A 110 -20.23 -12.68 -2.75
N SER A 111 -18.94 -12.32 -2.68
CA SER A 111 -18.03 -12.76 -1.62
C SER A 111 -17.53 -11.56 -0.84
N LEU A 112 -17.60 -11.63 0.49
CA LEU A 112 -17.07 -10.63 1.40
C LEU A 112 -15.87 -11.22 2.15
N SER A 113 -14.83 -10.43 2.39
CA SER A 113 -13.72 -10.86 3.22
C SER A 113 -13.16 -9.71 4.05
N VAL A 114 -12.66 -10.06 5.23
CA VAL A 114 -11.92 -9.18 6.13
C VAL A 114 -10.60 -9.87 6.45
N ARG A 115 -9.49 -9.18 6.25
CA ARG A 115 -8.13 -9.65 6.56
C ARG A 115 -7.51 -8.70 7.58
N GLY A 116 -7.00 -9.25 8.69
CA GLY A 116 -6.12 -8.56 9.62
C GLY A 116 -4.72 -9.16 9.54
N GLN A 117 -3.70 -8.31 9.45
CA GLN A 117 -2.30 -8.71 9.34
C GLN A 117 -1.46 -7.91 10.32
N GLY A 118 -0.51 -8.53 11.00
CA GLY A 118 0.44 -7.90 11.90
C GLY A 118 1.87 -8.07 11.41
N PHE A 119 2.75 -7.15 11.81
CA PHE A 119 4.19 -7.22 11.60
C PHE A 119 4.85 -6.96 12.95
N ILE A 120 5.48 -7.97 13.52
CA ILE A 120 6.07 -7.96 14.86
C ILE A 120 7.56 -8.20 14.74
N TYR A 121 8.34 -7.17 15.02
CA TYR A 121 9.80 -7.17 14.96
C TYR A 121 10.38 -7.58 16.31
N ALA A 122 11.33 -8.53 16.31
CA ALA A 122 11.89 -9.09 17.52
C ALA A 122 12.77 -8.09 18.28
N ASP A 123 13.65 -7.39 17.57
CA ASP A 123 14.65 -6.49 18.17
C ASP A 123 14.30 -5.01 18.00
N ASN A 124 13.40 -4.66 17.05
CA ASN A 124 13.03 -3.29 16.72
C ASN A 124 11.52 -3.04 16.84
N PRO A 125 10.91 -3.12 18.05
CA PRO A 125 9.46 -3.08 18.24
C PRO A 125 8.81 -1.74 17.82
N ARG A 126 9.55 -0.67 17.61
CA ARG A 126 9.00 0.59 17.10
C ARG A 126 8.51 0.48 15.64
N PHE A 127 8.93 -0.55 14.89
CA PHE A 127 8.42 -0.86 13.56
C PHE A 127 7.17 -1.76 13.60
N ASN A 128 6.73 -2.22 14.78
CA ASN A 128 5.52 -3.03 14.88
C ASN A 128 4.31 -2.28 14.35
N HIS A 129 3.58 -2.92 13.46
CA HIS A 129 2.36 -2.34 12.89
C HIS A 129 1.36 -3.44 12.50
N GLY A 130 0.15 -3.01 12.18
CA GLY A 130 -0.88 -3.90 11.67
C GLY A 130 -1.64 -3.25 10.52
N THR A 131 -2.29 -4.08 9.71
CA THR A 131 -3.13 -3.62 8.60
C THR A 131 -4.48 -4.31 8.62
N LEU A 132 -5.49 -3.63 8.08
CA LEU A 132 -6.84 -4.15 7.90
C LEU A 132 -7.23 -4.02 6.43
N ASN A 133 -7.78 -5.09 5.87
CA ASN A 133 -8.27 -5.12 4.50
C ASN A 133 -9.70 -5.66 4.49
N VAL A 134 -10.64 -4.87 3.95
CA VAL A 134 -12.04 -5.27 3.75
C VAL A 134 -12.32 -5.33 2.27
N GLN A 135 -12.86 -6.44 1.78
CA GLN A 135 -13.08 -6.64 0.36
C GLN A 135 -14.49 -7.19 0.08
N ALA A 136 -15.08 -6.70 -1.01
CA ALA A 136 -16.28 -7.23 -1.62
C ALA A 136 -15.99 -7.60 -3.07
N LEU A 137 -16.31 -8.83 -3.47
CA LEU A 137 -16.20 -9.34 -4.83
C LEU A 137 -17.59 -9.70 -5.33
N GLN A 138 -18.03 -9.12 -6.43
CA GLN A 138 -19.23 -9.51 -7.15
C GLN A 138 -18.85 -10.24 -8.43
N ALA A 139 -19.16 -11.52 -8.51
CA ALA A 139 -19.08 -12.30 -9.74
C ALA A 139 -20.43 -12.20 -10.48
N PHE A 140 -20.46 -11.52 -11.62
CA PHE A 140 -21.65 -11.37 -12.46
C PHE A 140 -21.82 -12.60 -13.37
N SER A 141 -20.71 -13.20 -13.78
CA SER A 141 -20.62 -14.43 -14.54
C SER A 141 -19.31 -15.17 -14.21
N ALA A 142 -19.05 -16.29 -14.84
CA ALA A 142 -17.77 -16.99 -14.76
C ALA A 142 -16.60 -16.16 -15.35
N GLU A 143 -16.92 -15.21 -16.24
CA GLU A 143 -15.94 -14.41 -16.98
C GLU A 143 -15.75 -13.00 -16.39
N THR A 144 -16.81 -12.42 -15.77
CA THR A 144 -16.83 -11.01 -15.36
C THR A 144 -16.99 -10.85 -13.86
N ARG A 145 -16.01 -10.23 -13.21
CA ARG A 145 -16.03 -9.96 -11.76
C ARG A 145 -15.65 -8.53 -11.49
N LEU A 146 -16.23 -7.95 -10.45
CA LEU A 146 -15.90 -6.62 -9.93
C LEU A 146 -15.54 -6.74 -8.46
N ARG A 147 -14.37 -6.24 -8.11
CA ARG A 147 -13.83 -6.27 -6.76
C ARG A 147 -13.68 -4.87 -6.21
N PHE A 148 -14.21 -4.64 -5.03
CA PHE A 148 -13.94 -3.45 -4.22
C PHE A 148 -13.11 -3.83 -3.02
N ARG A 149 -12.14 -2.99 -2.66
CA ARG A 149 -11.28 -3.19 -1.50
C ARG A 149 -11.07 -1.87 -0.79
N TYR A 150 -11.15 -1.91 0.54
CA TYR A 150 -10.67 -0.87 1.42
C TYR A 150 -9.49 -1.42 2.21
N TYR A 151 -8.39 -0.69 2.21
CA TYR A 151 -7.17 -1.02 2.95
C TYR A 151 -6.87 0.10 3.94
N TYR A 152 -6.51 -0.28 5.17
CA TYR A 152 -6.20 0.61 6.26
C TYR A 152 -4.90 0.18 6.93
N ALA A 153 -3.92 1.08 7.04
CA ALA A 153 -2.67 0.91 7.75
C ALA A 153 -2.50 2.09 8.71
N PRO A 154 -2.83 1.91 10.00
CA PRO A 154 -2.69 2.97 11.00
C PRO A 154 -1.25 3.14 11.42
N ASN A 155 -0.81 4.38 11.56
CA ASN A 155 0.39 4.81 12.27
C ASN A 155 1.66 3.99 11.96
N LEU A 156 1.89 3.72 10.65
CA LEU A 156 3.09 3.04 10.19
C LEU A 156 4.31 3.94 10.44
N PHE A 157 5.25 3.48 11.27
CA PHE A 157 6.50 4.19 11.50
C PHE A 157 7.41 4.10 10.27
N LEU A 158 7.88 5.26 9.76
CA LEU A 158 8.70 5.36 8.57
C LEU A 158 10.19 5.61 8.86
N GLY A 159 10.51 5.98 10.09
CA GLY A 159 11.86 6.34 10.50
C GLY A 159 11.90 7.65 11.27
N GLU A 160 13.12 8.11 11.55
CA GLU A 160 13.38 9.45 12.08
C GLU A 160 13.78 10.35 10.92
N ASN A 161 13.13 11.50 10.81
CA ASN A 161 13.39 12.49 9.77
C ASN A 161 13.55 13.88 10.34
N GLU A 162 14.19 14.76 9.58
CA GLU A 162 14.41 16.16 9.96
C GLU A 162 13.09 16.92 10.05
N ASP A 163 12.85 17.56 11.20
CA ASP A 163 11.72 18.47 11.36
C ASP A 163 12.03 19.78 10.62
N ARG A 164 11.27 20.08 9.57
CA ARG A 164 11.46 21.26 8.72
C ARG A 164 10.55 22.43 9.10
N ARG A 165 9.83 22.33 10.21
CA ARG A 165 8.98 23.43 10.70
C ARG A 165 9.83 24.59 11.22
N PRO A 166 9.40 25.85 11.02
CA PRO A 166 10.16 27.01 11.49
C PRO A 166 10.37 27.00 13.00
N GLY A 167 11.64 27.09 13.43
CA GLY A 167 12.01 27.11 14.85
C GLY A 167 12.19 25.74 15.50
N GLU A 168 11.92 24.66 14.79
CA GLU A 168 12.22 23.29 15.21
C GLU A 168 13.52 22.83 14.57
N GLU A 169 14.30 22.05 15.30
CA GLU A 169 15.55 21.46 14.83
C GLU A 169 15.69 20.03 15.37
N GLY A 170 16.24 19.15 14.54
CA GLY A 170 16.56 17.77 14.91
C GLY A 170 15.71 16.71 14.22
N LEU A 171 15.99 15.46 14.59
CA LEU A 171 15.29 14.29 14.06
C LEU A 171 14.09 13.96 14.94
N VAL A 172 12.96 13.72 14.31
CA VAL A 172 11.71 13.33 14.97
C VAL A 172 11.11 12.11 14.25
N ASP A 173 10.32 11.33 14.97
CA ASP A 173 9.64 10.16 14.44
C ASP A 173 8.64 10.56 13.36
N GLU A 174 8.79 9.98 12.17
CA GLU A 174 7.82 10.08 11.09
C GLU A 174 6.92 8.85 11.10
N SER A 175 5.62 9.10 11.07
CA SER A 175 4.64 8.03 10.92
C SER A 175 3.50 8.44 9.99
N VAL A 176 2.85 7.45 9.38
CA VAL A 176 1.78 7.67 8.42
C VAL A 176 0.61 6.73 8.65
N THR A 177 -0.60 7.26 8.51
CA THR A 177 -1.84 6.48 8.44
C THR A 177 -2.35 6.51 7.01
N SER A 178 -2.60 5.33 6.43
CA SER A 178 -3.05 5.17 5.05
C SER A 178 -4.47 4.64 4.97
N HIS A 179 -5.31 5.28 4.15
CA HIS A 179 -6.63 4.85 3.75
C HIS A 179 -6.67 4.69 2.24
N ILE A 180 -6.90 3.48 1.73
CA ILE A 180 -6.83 3.19 0.30
C ILE A 180 -8.10 2.45 -0.14
N TRP A 181 -8.81 3.02 -1.10
CA TRP A 181 -9.96 2.40 -1.76
C TRP A 181 -9.55 1.97 -3.16
N SER A 182 -9.92 0.76 -3.55
CA SER A 182 -9.66 0.27 -4.90
C SER A 182 -10.89 -0.40 -5.50
N ALA A 183 -11.00 -0.30 -6.83
CA ALA A 183 -11.93 -1.07 -7.63
C ALA A 183 -11.13 -1.80 -8.71
N ARG A 184 -11.44 -3.09 -8.96
CA ARG A 184 -10.82 -3.90 -9.98
C ARG A 184 -11.89 -4.64 -10.78
N LEU A 185 -11.96 -4.33 -12.06
CA LEU A 185 -12.73 -5.11 -13.04
C LEU A 185 -11.85 -6.23 -13.55
N GLU A 186 -12.34 -7.47 -13.49
CA GLU A 186 -11.68 -8.69 -13.94
C GLU A 186 -12.52 -9.29 -15.06
N GLN A 187 -11.91 -9.49 -16.24
CA GLN A 187 -12.57 -10.03 -17.42
C GLN A 187 -11.76 -11.15 -18.02
N ARG A 188 -12.32 -12.37 -18.03
CA ARG A 188 -11.77 -13.48 -18.76
C ARG A 188 -12.14 -13.34 -20.25
N LEU A 189 -11.14 -13.19 -21.11
CA LEU A 189 -11.31 -13.01 -22.54
C LEU A 189 -11.38 -14.35 -23.27
N THR A 190 -10.57 -15.32 -22.81
CA THR A 190 -10.54 -16.70 -23.32
C THR A 190 -10.40 -17.68 -22.15
N SER A 191 -10.39 -18.98 -22.42
CA SER A 191 -10.17 -20.00 -21.37
C SER A 191 -8.82 -19.85 -20.65
N ASN A 192 -7.84 -19.19 -21.27
CA ASN A 192 -6.47 -19.07 -20.77
C ASN A 192 -5.97 -17.63 -20.62
N LEU A 193 -6.81 -16.63 -20.91
CA LEU A 193 -6.42 -15.22 -20.84
C LEU A 193 -7.44 -14.41 -20.02
N GLU A 194 -6.98 -13.76 -18.97
CA GLU A 194 -7.75 -12.82 -18.15
C GLU A 194 -7.07 -11.45 -18.15
N VAL A 195 -7.85 -10.40 -18.31
CA VAL A 195 -7.43 -9.00 -18.19
C VAL A 195 -8.12 -8.38 -16.99
N ARG A 196 -7.37 -7.58 -16.23
CA ARG A 196 -7.89 -6.83 -15.09
C ARG A 196 -7.54 -5.36 -15.24
N LEU A 197 -8.47 -4.50 -14.88
CA LEU A 197 -8.24 -3.07 -14.78
C LEU A 197 -8.42 -2.64 -13.33
N LEU A 198 -7.36 -2.11 -12.74
CA LEU A 198 -7.32 -1.60 -11.38
C LEU A 198 -7.43 -0.08 -11.38
N THR A 199 -8.23 0.46 -10.46
CA THR A 199 -8.19 1.87 -10.06
C THR A 199 -8.10 1.96 -8.55
N ARG A 200 -7.37 2.97 -8.03
CA ARG A 200 -7.25 3.26 -6.60
C ARG A 200 -7.37 4.76 -6.35
N TYR A 201 -7.85 5.08 -5.18
CA TYR A 201 -7.71 6.39 -4.55
C TYR A 201 -7.23 6.19 -3.11
N GLY A 202 -6.26 6.97 -2.69
CA GLY A 202 -5.71 6.86 -1.35
C GLY A 202 -5.43 8.20 -0.70
N ILE A 203 -5.47 8.18 0.63
CA ILE A 203 -5.13 9.30 1.50
C ILE A 203 -4.06 8.79 2.45
N ARG A 204 -2.94 9.50 2.56
CA ARG A 204 -1.89 9.31 3.56
C ARG A 204 -1.87 10.53 4.45
N SER A 205 -2.07 10.33 5.74
CA SER A 205 -1.99 11.38 6.75
C SER A 205 -0.79 11.11 7.66
N TYR A 206 0.15 12.02 7.66
CA TYR A 206 1.35 11.95 8.47
C TYR A 206 1.11 12.55 9.85
N ASN A 207 1.99 12.26 10.80
CA ASN A 207 1.95 12.94 12.11
C ASN A 207 2.24 14.45 11.97
N ASP A 208 1.93 15.21 13.02
CA ASP A 208 1.92 16.69 12.99
C ASP A 208 3.24 17.30 12.54
N ALA A 209 4.39 16.66 12.83
CA ALA A 209 5.71 17.13 12.41
C ALA A 209 5.90 17.07 10.87
N PHE A 210 5.15 16.21 10.20
CA PHE A 210 5.23 15.96 8.75
C PHE A 210 3.90 16.17 8.02
N ALA A 211 2.99 16.99 8.58
CA ALA A 211 1.69 17.26 7.97
C ALA A 211 1.78 17.82 6.53
N GLN A 212 2.89 18.48 6.16
CA GLN A 212 3.17 18.90 4.77
C GLN A 212 3.32 17.71 3.80
N ARG A 213 3.60 16.50 4.32
CA ARG A 213 3.68 15.25 3.53
C ARG A 213 2.32 14.58 3.34
N ASP A 214 1.24 15.09 3.96
CA ASP A 214 -0.12 14.58 3.72
C ASP A 214 -0.39 14.52 2.23
N THR A 215 -0.74 13.32 1.75
CA THR A 215 -0.79 13.05 0.32
C THR A 215 -2.12 12.42 -0.07
N ASN A 216 -2.75 12.98 -1.11
CA ASN A 216 -3.82 12.32 -1.85
C ASN A 216 -3.25 11.73 -3.13
N PHE A 217 -3.58 10.48 -3.45
CA PHE A 217 -3.08 9.83 -4.66
C PHE A 217 -4.17 9.03 -5.38
N TRP A 218 -3.95 8.82 -6.66
CA TRP A 218 -4.77 7.93 -7.47
C TRP A 218 -3.88 7.05 -8.37
N THR A 219 -4.35 5.82 -8.59
CA THR A 219 -3.65 4.81 -9.40
C THR A 219 -4.60 4.28 -10.46
N ILE A 220 -4.07 4.00 -11.64
CA ILE A 220 -4.74 3.18 -12.65
C ILE A 220 -3.74 2.17 -13.21
N GLY A 221 -4.20 0.94 -13.49
CA GLY A 221 -3.28 -0.05 -14.05
C GLY A 221 -3.96 -1.28 -14.63
N PRO A 222 -3.56 -1.69 -15.84
CA PRO A 222 -3.92 -2.99 -16.39
C PRO A 222 -3.08 -4.11 -15.79
N HIS A 223 -3.69 -5.30 -15.69
CA HIS A 223 -3.04 -6.57 -15.41
C HIS A 223 -3.46 -7.58 -16.45
N LEU A 224 -2.54 -8.44 -16.84
CA LEU A 224 -2.74 -9.56 -17.73
C LEU A 224 -2.34 -10.84 -17.01
N GLU A 225 -3.21 -11.85 -17.01
CA GLU A 225 -2.89 -13.19 -16.54
C GLU A 225 -3.08 -14.17 -17.72
N TRP A 226 -2.04 -14.95 -18.01
CA TRP A 226 -2.02 -15.87 -19.12
C TRP A 226 -1.63 -17.27 -18.67
N SER A 227 -2.56 -18.23 -18.74
CA SER A 227 -2.30 -19.64 -18.49
C SER A 227 -1.75 -20.29 -19.77
N LEU A 228 -0.43 -20.45 -19.83
CA LEU A 228 0.25 -21.11 -20.96
C LEU A 228 -0.08 -22.60 -21.03
N SER A 229 -0.28 -23.21 -19.88
CA SER A 229 -0.69 -24.60 -19.72
C SER A 229 -1.39 -24.77 -18.38
N GLU A 230 -1.83 -25.99 -18.05
CA GLU A 230 -2.39 -26.30 -16.72
C GLU A 230 -1.38 -26.09 -15.58
N ARG A 231 -0.08 -26.09 -15.88
CA ARG A 231 1.01 -25.99 -14.90
C ARG A 231 1.74 -24.65 -14.90
N VAL A 232 1.54 -23.83 -15.93
CA VAL A 232 2.30 -22.59 -16.11
C VAL A 232 1.37 -21.42 -16.30
N LYS A 233 1.49 -20.41 -15.42
CA LYS A 233 0.81 -19.12 -15.54
C LYS A 233 1.82 -18.00 -15.55
N LEU A 234 1.58 -17.02 -16.38
CA LEU A 234 2.32 -15.75 -16.42
C LEU A 234 1.40 -14.60 -16.04
N GLY A 235 1.94 -13.67 -15.30
CA GLY A 235 1.28 -12.41 -14.97
C GLY A 235 2.15 -11.24 -15.43
N PHE A 236 1.47 -10.16 -15.84
CA PHE A 236 2.10 -8.87 -16.13
C PHE A 236 1.21 -7.77 -15.59
N SER A 237 1.80 -6.78 -14.94
CA SER A 237 1.04 -5.61 -14.53
C SER A 237 1.83 -4.32 -14.74
N TYR A 238 1.07 -3.25 -14.95
CA TYR A 238 1.58 -1.89 -14.98
C TYR A 238 0.64 -1.01 -14.16
N HIS A 239 1.21 -0.15 -13.31
CA HIS A 239 0.46 0.89 -12.62
C HIS A 239 1.07 2.25 -12.92
N TYR A 240 0.21 3.21 -13.21
CA TYR A 240 0.50 4.62 -13.14
C TYR A 240 -0.15 5.17 -11.88
N GLU A 241 0.63 5.85 -11.04
CA GLU A 241 0.13 6.49 -9.83
C GLU A 241 0.62 7.94 -9.77
N ARG A 242 -0.25 8.84 -9.32
CA ARG A 242 0.09 10.23 -9.07
C ARG A 242 -0.33 10.61 -7.66
N GLY A 243 0.64 11.07 -6.86
CA GLY A 243 0.45 11.61 -5.52
C GLY A 243 0.66 13.12 -5.49
N LEU A 244 -0.19 13.82 -4.75
CA LEU A 244 -0.13 15.26 -4.53
C LEU A 244 -0.06 15.52 -3.03
N ALA A 245 1.09 16.01 -2.56
CA ALA A 245 1.32 16.35 -1.17
C ALA A 245 0.94 17.80 -0.84
N GLU A 246 0.61 18.08 0.40
CA GLU A 246 0.32 19.44 0.87
C GLU A 246 1.55 20.35 0.81
N GLY A 247 2.75 19.79 0.91
CA GLY A 247 4.04 20.50 0.83
C GLY A 247 4.25 21.30 -0.44
N ARG A 248 3.60 20.89 -1.58
CA ARG A 248 3.64 21.64 -2.85
C ARG A 248 3.18 23.09 -2.72
N SER A 249 2.33 23.40 -1.74
CA SER A 249 1.83 24.75 -1.45
C SER A 249 2.58 25.45 -0.32
N GLN A 250 3.66 24.83 0.20
CA GLN A 250 4.43 25.29 1.35
C GLN A 250 5.94 25.39 1.03
N PRO A 251 6.36 26.27 0.09
CA PRO A 251 7.73 26.30 -0.43
C PRO A 251 8.78 26.60 0.65
N GLN A 252 8.38 27.22 1.76
CA GLN A 252 9.29 27.52 2.90
C GLN A 252 9.79 26.26 3.61
N LEU A 253 9.06 25.13 3.54
CA LEU A 253 9.45 23.87 4.17
C LEU A 253 10.40 23.04 3.31
N ARG A 254 10.46 23.29 2.00
CA ARG A 254 11.30 22.56 1.03
C ARG A 254 11.13 21.04 1.13
N ASP A 255 9.89 20.59 1.30
CA ASP A 255 9.53 19.20 1.57
C ASP A 255 8.26 18.79 0.79
N ASP A 256 8.27 18.97 -0.53
CA ASP A 256 7.20 18.53 -1.42
C ASP A 256 7.45 17.09 -1.88
N VAL A 257 6.75 16.15 -1.27
CA VAL A 257 6.80 14.73 -1.62
C VAL A 257 5.82 14.33 -2.72
N SER A 258 5.27 15.27 -3.49
CA SER A 258 4.42 14.98 -4.65
C SER A 258 5.19 14.19 -5.71
N TYR A 259 4.53 13.24 -6.36
CA TYR A 259 5.20 12.30 -7.26
C TYR A 259 4.33 11.80 -8.42
N VAL A 260 5.01 11.24 -9.43
CA VAL A 260 4.47 10.33 -10.42
C VAL A 260 5.23 9.03 -10.33
N ASN A 261 4.52 7.93 -10.12
CA ASN A 261 5.09 6.60 -9.98
C ASN A 261 4.67 5.71 -11.16
N HIS A 262 5.63 4.94 -11.67
CA HIS A 262 5.45 3.89 -12.66
C HIS A 262 5.90 2.57 -12.05
N TYR A 263 4.99 1.64 -11.91
CA TYR A 263 5.27 0.31 -11.40
C TYR A 263 4.98 -0.74 -12.47
N PHE A 264 5.91 -1.68 -12.62
CA PHE A 264 5.81 -2.82 -13.50
C PHE A 264 6.05 -4.10 -12.70
N SER A 265 5.31 -5.17 -12.98
CA SER A 265 5.65 -6.50 -12.50
C SER A 265 5.46 -7.55 -13.57
N ALA A 266 6.29 -8.59 -13.48
CA ALA A 266 6.12 -9.83 -14.22
C ALA A 266 6.24 -10.99 -13.23
N ASP A 267 5.30 -11.93 -13.29
CA ASP A 267 5.26 -13.10 -12.42
C ASP A 267 5.06 -14.39 -13.20
N LEU A 268 5.59 -15.47 -12.63
CA LEU A 268 5.50 -16.84 -13.13
C LEU A 268 5.08 -17.76 -12.00
N ASP A 269 4.00 -18.52 -12.21
CA ASP A 269 3.64 -19.67 -11.39
C ASP A 269 3.89 -20.96 -12.18
N PHE A 270 4.66 -21.88 -11.57
CA PHE A 270 4.98 -23.17 -12.16
C PHE A 270 4.67 -24.31 -11.18
N GLU A 271 3.65 -25.13 -11.50
CA GLU A 271 3.39 -26.36 -10.75
C GLU A 271 4.43 -27.42 -11.13
N VAL A 272 5.47 -27.54 -10.29
CA VAL A 272 6.59 -28.50 -10.48
C VAL A 272 6.07 -29.94 -10.46
N MET A 273 5.21 -30.23 -9.48
CA MET A 273 4.47 -31.48 -9.33
C MET A 273 3.19 -31.19 -8.55
N ARG A 274 2.25 -32.12 -8.55
CA ARG A 274 0.98 -31.98 -7.82
C ARG A 274 1.20 -31.53 -6.37
N GLY A 275 0.67 -30.37 -6.04
CA GLY A 275 0.75 -29.76 -4.73
C GLY A 275 2.12 -29.14 -4.38
N LEU A 276 3.02 -28.94 -5.36
CA LEU A 276 4.27 -28.19 -5.22
C LEU A 276 4.30 -27.11 -6.30
N LEU A 277 4.16 -25.86 -5.88
CA LEU A 277 4.18 -24.67 -6.73
C LEU A 277 5.48 -23.88 -6.49
N LEU A 278 6.17 -23.57 -7.57
CA LEU A 278 7.23 -22.56 -7.60
C LEU A 278 6.62 -21.27 -8.19
N SER A 279 6.66 -20.19 -7.41
CA SER A 279 6.25 -18.86 -7.83
C SER A 279 7.46 -17.95 -7.85
N GLY A 280 7.60 -17.13 -8.88
CA GLY A 280 8.64 -16.11 -8.98
C GLY A 280 8.04 -14.81 -9.51
N ALA A 281 8.59 -13.68 -9.07
CA ALA A 281 8.20 -12.39 -9.59
C ALA A 281 9.39 -11.43 -9.66
N VAL A 282 9.30 -10.47 -10.59
CA VAL A 282 10.20 -9.33 -10.70
C VAL A 282 9.37 -8.07 -10.73
N HIS A 283 9.76 -7.08 -9.95
CA HIS A 283 9.11 -5.79 -9.81
C HIS A 283 10.08 -4.68 -10.15
N TYR A 284 9.62 -3.69 -10.89
CA TYR A 284 10.35 -2.46 -11.12
C TYR A 284 9.44 -1.27 -10.80
N GLU A 285 9.92 -0.37 -9.99
CA GLU A 285 9.22 0.86 -9.63
C GLU A 285 10.14 2.05 -9.92
N ARG A 286 9.58 3.05 -10.62
CA ARG A 286 10.20 4.35 -10.80
C ARG A 286 9.29 5.42 -10.24
N ASN A 287 9.78 6.09 -9.21
CA ASN A 287 9.12 7.20 -8.57
C ASN A 287 9.81 8.50 -8.99
N ASN A 288 9.10 9.38 -9.71
CA ASN A 288 9.62 10.68 -10.12
C ASN A 288 9.00 11.75 -9.21
N TRP A 289 9.82 12.43 -8.42
CA TRP A 289 9.37 13.55 -7.60
C TRP A 289 9.00 14.73 -8.50
N THR A 290 7.88 15.40 -8.17
CA THR A 290 7.35 16.51 -8.97
C THR A 290 7.47 17.87 -8.29
N SER A 291 8.30 17.96 -7.23
CA SER A 291 8.60 19.23 -6.56
C SER A 291 9.16 20.26 -7.56
N GLY A 292 8.57 21.45 -7.56
CA GLY A 292 9.10 22.62 -8.26
C GLY A 292 9.76 23.64 -7.32
N ILE A 293 9.96 23.26 -6.04
CA ILE A 293 10.45 24.17 -5.01
C ILE A 293 11.97 24.29 -5.10
N VAL A 294 12.46 25.52 -5.20
CA VAL A 294 13.91 25.79 -5.22
C VAL A 294 14.54 25.42 -3.87
N GLY A 295 15.58 24.58 -3.93
CA GLY A 295 16.30 24.10 -2.74
C GLY A 295 15.62 22.90 -2.04
N ASP A 296 14.55 22.34 -2.59
CA ASP A 296 14.06 21.03 -2.24
C ASP A 296 14.93 19.97 -2.95
N GLU A 297 15.47 19.02 -2.20
CA GLU A 297 16.32 17.95 -2.74
C GLU A 297 15.58 17.04 -3.74
N ARG A 298 14.23 16.99 -3.65
CA ARG A 298 13.37 16.23 -4.55
C ARG A 298 13.08 16.93 -5.88
N ASN A 299 13.52 18.18 -6.04
CA ASN A 299 13.31 18.91 -7.30
C ASN A 299 14.10 18.26 -8.45
N GLY A 300 13.37 17.62 -9.39
CA GLY A 300 13.97 16.86 -10.50
C GLY A 300 14.55 15.49 -10.10
N ALA A 301 14.39 15.05 -8.86
CA ALA A 301 14.88 13.78 -8.38
C ALA A 301 13.94 12.62 -8.75
N HIS A 302 14.50 11.41 -8.71
CA HIS A 302 13.74 10.17 -8.87
C HIS A 302 14.34 9.06 -8.01
N GLU A 303 13.55 8.02 -7.84
CA GLU A 303 13.91 6.79 -7.16
C GLU A 303 13.60 5.61 -8.07
N ASP A 304 14.51 4.65 -8.14
CA ASP A 304 14.34 3.38 -8.83
C ASP A 304 14.43 2.23 -7.81
N ILE A 305 13.47 1.31 -7.88
CA ILE A 305 13.46 0.08 -7.08
C ILE A 305 13.35 -1.11 -8.02
N ILE A 306 14.27 -2.07 -7.88
CA ILE A 306 14.18 -3.37 -8.55
C ILE A 306 14.12 -4.44 -7.46
N GLN A 307 13.13 -5.32 -7.54
CA GLN A 307 12.95 -6.42 -6.61
C GLN A 307 12.68 -7.71 -7.36
N GLY A 308 13.32 -8.79 -6.90
CA GLY A 308 13.01 -10.16 -7.28
C GLY A 308 12.53 -10.96 -6.08
N GLU A 309 11.58 -11.89 -6.32
CA GLU A 309 11.14 -12.83 -5.31
C GLU A 309 10.97 -14.24 -5.88
N ILE A 310 11.23 -15.25 -5.04
CA ILE A 310 10.97 -16.64 -5.32
C ILE A 310 10.27 -17.23 -4.10
N LEU A 311 9.18 -17.97 -4.34
CA LEU A 311 8.38 -18.61 -3.31
C LEU A 311 8.13 -20.08 -3.70
N LEU A 312 8.45 -21.01 -2.82
CA LEU A 312 8.10 -22.41 -2.94
C LEU A 312 6.95 -22.72 -1.99
N ILE A 313 5.84 -23.22 -2.55
CA ILE A 313 4.61 -23.53 -1.79
C ILE A 313 4.38 -25.04 -1.87
N ARG A 314 4.23 -25.68 -0.70
CA ARG A 314 3.87 -27.10 -0.61
C ARG A 314 2.51 -27.25 0.03
N GLN A 315 1.56 -27.85 -0.69
CA GLN A 315 0.31 -28.32 -0.16
C GLN A 315 0.53 -29.65 0.55
N PHE A 316 0.26 -29.73 1.85
CA PHE A 316 0.41 -30.94 2.66
C PHE A 316 -0.92 -31.71 2.74
N THR A 317 -2.02 -30.99 2.97
CA THR A 317 -3.40 -31.49 2.98
C THR A 317 -4.30 -30.49 2.25
N ASP A 318 -5.57 -30.80 2.09
CA ASP A 318 -6.54 -29.87 1.47
C ASP A 318 -6.64 -28.55 2.23
N SER A 319 -6.37 -28.54 3.53
CA SER A 319 -6.47 -27.35 4.39
C SER A 319 -5.12 -26.80 4.87
N LEU A 320 -3.99 -27.48 4.66
CA LEU A 320 -2.68 -27.07 5.19
C LEU A 320 -1.63 -26.91 4.08
N ARG A 321 -0.96 -25.76 4.05
CA ARG A 321 0.17 -25.47 3.14
C ARG A 321 1.33 -24.81 3.88
N GLY A 322 2.54 -25.04 3.39
CA GLY A 322 3.75 -24.39 3.86
C GLY A 322 4.43 -23.59 2.77
N PHE A 323 5.27 -22.65 3.17
CA PHE A 323 5.98 -21.73 2.27
C PHE A 323 7.44 -21.62 2.69
N VAL A 324 8.30 -21.46 1.68
CA VAL A 324 9.68 -20.96 1.83
C VAL A 324 9.89 -19.90 0.78
N GLY A 325 10.36 -18.72 1.17
CA GLY A 325 10.49 -17.57 0.29
C GLY A 325 11.83 -16.87 0.41
N PHE A 326 12.24 -16.26 -0.68
CA PHE A 326 13.40 -15.40 -0.78
C PHE A 326 13.02 -14.14 -1.56
N GLN A 327 13.45 -12.98 -1.06
CA GLN A 327 13.26 -11.68 -1.71
C GLN A 327 14.57 -10.91 -1.69
N ARG A 328 14.89 -10.24 -2.78
CA ARG A 328 16.00 -9.30 -2.85
C ARG A 328 15.57 -8.06 -3.61
N SER A 329 15.85 -6.90 -3.02
CA SER A 329 15.61 -5.61 -3.63
C SER A 329 16.87 -4.75 -3.68
N ASN A 330 16.88 -3.83 -4.64
CA ASN A 330 17.84 -2.75 -4.75
C ASN A 330 17.05 -1.46 -4.96
N ARG A 331 17.28 -0.46 -4.11
CA ARG A 331 16.67 0.85 -4.13
C ARG A 331 17.75 1.91 -4.32
N LYS A 332 17.53 2.85 -5.22
CA LYS A 332 18.45 3.97 -5.49
C LYS A 332 17.68 5.25 -5.68
N GLN A 333 18.01 6.26 -4.88
CA GLN A 333 17.57 7.64 -5.08
C GLN A 333 18.62 8.38 -5.93
N SER A 334 18.17 9.25 -6.83
CA SER A 334 19.06 9.93 -7.79
C SER A 334 20.03 10.93 -7.14
N PHE A 335 19.72 11.40 -5.93
CA PHE A 335 20.59 12.29 -5.16
C PHE A 335 21.51 11.54 -4.17
N GLU A 336 21.42 10.21 -4.08
CA GLU A 336 22.30 9.37 -3.28
C GLU A 336 23.41 8.75 -4.12
N LEU A 337 24.61 8.64 -3.54
CA LEU A 337 25.76 8.04 -4.22
C LEU A 337 25.63 6.52 -4.33
N GLU A 338 25.09 5.88 -3.29
CA GLU A 338 25.00 4.43 -3.18
C GLU A 338 23.54 3.97 -3.27
N SER A 339 23.36 2.72 -3.67
CA SER A 339 22.08 2.06 -3.62
C SER A 339 21.95 1.26 -2.32
N VAL A 340 20.74 1.19 -1.80
CA VAL A 340 20.43 0.37 -0.63
C VAL A 340 19.87 -0.97 -1.08
N GLN A 341 20.40 -2.06 -0.52
CA GLN A 341 19.97 -3.42 -0.82
C GLN A 341 19.31 -4.02 0.40
N ASN A 342 18.29 -4.86 0.15
CA ASN A 342 17.64 -5.64 1.20
C ASN A 342 17.41 -7.07 0.75
N THR A 343 17.66 -8.01 1.66
CA THR A 343 17.45 -9.44 1.46
C THR A 343 16.56 -9.97 2.57
N ASN A 344 15.46 -10.63 2.18
CA ASN A 344 14.54 -11.27 3.10
C ASN A 344 14.45 -12.76 2.79
N VAL A 345 14.51 -13.57 3.85
CA VAL A 345 14.26 -15.02 3.78
C VAL A 345 13.09 -15.34 4.68
N GLY A 346 12.10 -16.02 4.16
CA GLY A 346 10.85 -16.30 4.89
C GLY A 346 10.47 -17.77 4.87
N ILE A 347 9.83 -18.19 5.95
CA ILE A 347 9.17 -19.51 6.06
C ILE A 347 7.80 -19.29 6.69
N GLY A 348 6.84 -20.13 6.35
CA GLY A 348 5.51 -20.01 6.95
C GLY A 348 4.58 -21.14 6.66
N VAL A 349 3.42 -21.04 7.30
CA VAL A 349 2.31 -21.98 7.16
C VAL A 349 1.00 -21.24 6.99
N ALA A 350 0.05 -21.85 6.28
CA ALA A 350 -1.34 -21.41 6.26
C ALA A 350 -2.28 -22.59 6.44
N ALA A 351 -3.38 -22.37 7.16
CA ALA A 351 -4.43 -23.34 7.37
C ALA A 351 -5.80 -22.72 7.10
N VAL A 352 -6.71 -23.51 6.54
CA VAL A 352 -8.13 -23.16 6.30
C VAL A 352 -9.01 -24.01 7.19
N PHE A 353 -10.00 -23.36 7.84
CA PHE A 353 -10.92 -23.97 8.79
C PHE A 353 -12.37 -23.79 8.36
#